data_b2816979b79f94769c64948a022abcf7
#
_entry.id   b2816979b79f94769c64948a022abcf7
#
_cell.length_a   1.000
_cell.length_b   1.000
_cell.length_c   1.000
_cell.angle_alpha   90.00
_cell.angle_beta   90.00
_cell.angle_gamma   90.00
#
_symmetry.space_group_name_H-M   'P 1'
#
loop_
_entity.id
_entity.type
_entity.pdbx_description
1 polymer ?
#
loop_
_entity_poly.entity_id
_entity_poly.type
_entity_poly.pdbx_seq_one_letter_code
_entity_poly.pdbx_strand_id
1 'polypeptide(L)'
;MIAVILIVAAVYTLPNFYGESPAVQVSPGKATVKVTEQTLKTVEDALAAAQIKPNGVFFEQGAQQNSVRVRFAPTDGELQLRSRDVLEKALNPDPADPSYIVALNLVPNTPTWLLKINALPMYLGLDLRGGVHFLLAVDMKAAVTKRIEAATGEVRTLLRDHKIRHAGIVRVGDTLEISFRNEQDLEAAMDVLRNRQTDLTFAKEDQNGKFMIRATMSQKAMSDVQSYALKQNVATLHNRINELGVAEPVIAQQGADRIVVQLPGVQDTAKAKDILGRTATLEVRMVDDSPEALAQLSQGTVPFGTERFKDREGRDILV
;
A
#
# COMPACT_ATOMS: atom_id res chain seq x y z
N MET A 1 -42.78 15.40 24.33
CA MET A 1 -42.03 15.00 23.12
C MET A 1 -40.85 15.93 22.86
N ILE A 2 -41.02 17.20 22.58
CA ILE A 2 -39.91 18.15 22.26
C ILE A 2 -38.84 18.16 23.33
N ALA A 3 -39.20 18.26 24.62
CA ALA A 3 -38.23 18.29 25.73
C ALA A 3 -37.36 17.00 25.78
N VAL A 4 -37.96 15.84 25.52
CA VAL A 4 -37.20 14.57 25.49
C VAL A 4 -36.22 14.55 24.32
N ILE A 5 -36.61 15.02 23.14
CA ILE A 5 -35.72 15.13 21.98
C ILE A 5 -34.55 16.07 22.28
N LEU A 6 -34.80 17.21 22.92
CA LEU A 6 -33.75 18.16 23.29
C LEU A 6 -32.77 17.57 24.31
N ILE A 7 -33.27 16.82 25.30
CA ILE A 7 -32.41 16.15 26.29
C ILE A 7 -31.52 15.10 25.60
N VAL A 8 -32.09 14.28 24.75
CA VAL A 8 -31.32 13.28 24.00
C VAL A 8 -30.27 13.99 23.12
N ALA A 9 -30.65 15.01 22.37
CA ALA A 9 -29.71 15.78 21.55
C ALA A 9 -28.59 16.39 22.39
N ALA A 10 -28.92 16.95 23.57
CA ALA A 10 -27.93 17.51 24.48
C ALA A 10 -26.92 16.44 24.96
N VAL A 11 -27.40 15.23 25.33
CA VAL A 11 -26.53 14.12 25.75
C VAL A 11 -25.59 13.69 24.64
N TYR A 12 -26.08 13.59 23.39
CA TYR A 12 -25.26 13.23 22.25
C TYR A 12 -24.29 14.34 21.80
N THR A 13 -24.51 15.58 22.24
CA THR A 13 -23.60 16.72 21.98
C THR A 13 -22.48 16.82 23.03
N LEU A 14 -22.71 16.31 24.26
CA LEU A 14 -21.73 16.38 25.36
C LEU A 14 -20.32 15.90 25.00
N PRO A 15 -20.08 14.83 24.19
CA PRO A 15 -18.73 14.39 23.85
C PRO A 15 -17.85 15.49 23.27
N ASN A 16 -18.42 16.43 22.53
CA ASN A 16 -17.66 17.50 21.88
C ASN A 16 -17.04 18.53 22.87
N PHE A 17 -17.50 18.54 24.12
CA PHE A 17 -17.00 19.47 25.16
C PHE A 17 -15.80 18.92 25.94
N TYR A 18 -15.50 17.62 25.84
CA TYR A 18 -14.41 17.00 26.59
C TYR A 18 -13.03 17.23 26.00
N GLY A 19 -12.95 17.70 24.75
CA GLY A 19 -11.69 17.92 24.05
C GLY A 19 -10.92 16.61 23.76
N GLU A 20 -9.65 16.77 23.39
CA GLU A 20 -8.75 15.68 23.03
C GLU A 20 -7.48 15.71 23.87
N SER A 21 -6.87 14.56 24.10
CA SER A 21 -5.58 14.40 24.77
C SER A 21 -4.53 13.84 23.84
N PRO A 22 -3.27 14.28 23.98
CA PRO A 22 -2.15 13.68 23.28
C PRO A 22 -2.05 12.19 23.62
N ALA A 23 -1.80 11.37 22.62
CA ALA A 23 -1.61 9.93 22.78
C ALA A 23 -0.55 9.41 21.84
N VAL A 24 0.06 8.29 22.20
CA VAL A 24 0.92 7.50 21.33
C VAL A 24 0.20 6.19 21.03
N GLN A 25 0.06 5.86 19.76
CA GLN A 25 -0.55 4.62 19.31
C GLN A 25 0.53 3.69 18.77
N VAL A 26 0.50 2.45 19.24
CA VAL A 26 1.34 1.35 18.75
C VAL A 26 0.47 0.40 17.94
N SER A 27 0.79 0.24 16.67
CA SER A 27 0.09 -0.64 15.73
C SER A 27 1.07 -1.63 15.11
N PRO A 28 0.62 -2.78 14.57
CA PRO A 28 1.50 -3.72 13.87
C PRO A 28 2.04 -3.06 12.60
N GLY A 29 3.35 -3.13 12.38
CA GLY A 29 4.03 -2.63 11.17
C GLY A 29 4.10 -3.66 10.04
N LYS A 30 3.78 -4.92 10.33
CA LYS A 30 3.80 -6.03 9.37
C LYS A 30 2.57 -6.91 9.57
N ALA A 31 2.08 -7.51 8.49
CA ALA A 31 0.93 -8.43 8.53
C ALA A 31 1.18 -9.67 9.42
N THR A 32 2.43 -10.05 9.63
CA THR A 32 2.84 -11.17 10.48
C THR A 32 2.94 -10.83 11.97
N VAL A 33 2.96 -9.54 12.31
CA VAL A 33 3.08 -9.05 13.69
C VAL A 33 1.69 -8.78 14.23
N LYS A 34 1.42 -9.25 15.44
CA LYS A 34 0.16 -8.98 16.13
C LYS A 34 0.43 -8.21 17.42
N VAL A 35 -0.38 -7.20 17.67
CA VAL A 35 -0.39 -6.52 18.97
C VAL A 35 -1.20 -7.37 19.93
N THR A 36 -0.57 -7.76 21.04
CA THR A 36 -1.11 -8.64 22.08
C THR A 36 -0.99 -7.98 23.46
N GLU A 37 -1.54 -8.62 24.50
CA GLU A 37 -1.34 -8.19 25.89
C GLU A 37 0.14 -8.20 26.30
N GLN A 38 0.96 -9.04 25.67
CA GLN A 38 2.41 -9.00 25.89
C GLN A 38 3.03 -7.72 25.33
N THR A 39 2.55 -7.23 24.18
CA THR A 39 2.96 -5.93 23.63
C THR A 39 2.57 -4.79 24.57
N LEU A 40 1.37 -4.84 25.18
CA LEU A 40 0.94 -3.89 26.20
C LEU A 40 1.94 -3.83 27.35
N LYS A 41 2.31 -4.99 27.89
CA LYS A 41 3.26 -5.10 28.99
C LYS A 41 4.66 -4.54 28.62
N THR A 42 5.13 -4.86 27.41
CA THR A 42 6.41 -4.30 26.91
C THR A 42 6.36 -2.78 26.81
N VAL A 43 5.22 -2.21 26.39
CA VAL A 43 5.00 -0.76 26.34
C VAL A 43 5.04 -0.16 27.74
N GLU A 44 4.34 -0.76 28.71
CA GLU A 44 4.33 -0.29 30.11
C GLU A 44 5.74 -0.36 30.75
N ASP A 45 6.46 -1.46 30.53
CA ASP A 45 7.81 -1.65 31.06
C ASP A 45 8.80 -0.62 30.46
N ALA A 46 8.69 -0.36 29.15
CA ALA A 46 9.54 0.62 28.46
C ALA A 46 9.30 2.04 28.96
N LEU A 47 8.03 2.43 29.18
CA LEU A 47 7.66 3.72 29.72
C LEU A 47 8.11 3.86 31.20
N ALA A 48 7.95 2.82 31.99
CA ALA A 48 8.40 2.78 33.38
C ALA A 48 9.93 2.93 33.48
N ALA A 49 10.69 2.21 32.66
CA ALA A 49 12.14 2.31 32.59
C ALA A 49 12.61 3.72 32.21
N ALA A 50 11.87 4.43 31.36
CA ALA A 50 12.14 5.81 30.98
C ALA A 50 11.59 6.86 31.98
N GLN A 51 10.97 6.42 33.09
CA GLN A 51 10.33 7.25 34.10
C GLN A 51 9.21 8.15 33.54
N ILE A 52 8.51 7.69 32.50
CA ILE A 52 7.37 8.37 31.90
C ILE A 52 6.08 7.83 32.51
N LYS A 53 5.28 8.72 33.08
CA LYS A 53 3.97 8.37 33.69
C LYS A 53 2.85 8.79 32.74
N PRO A 54 2.23 7.89 31.98
CA PRO A 54 1.06 8.21 31.18
C PRO A 54 -0.19 8.32 32.06
N ASN A 55 -1.23 9.02 31.58
CA ASN A 55 -2.56 9.02 32.19
C ASN A 55 -3.31 7.71 32.05
N GLY A 56 -2.83 6.82 31.18
CA GLY A 56 -3.36 5.47 31.00
C GLY A 56 -2.76 4.81 29.77
N VAL A 57 -2.68 3.48 29.84
CA VAL A 57 -2.30 2.62 28.72
C VAL A 57 -3.47 1.69 28.45
N PHE A 58 -3.93 1.65 27.22
CA PHE A 58 -5.14 0.92 26.82
C PHE A 58 -4.84 -0.03 25.67
N PHE A 59 -5.30 -1.26 25.81
CA PHE A 59 -5.34 -2.21 24.70
C PHE A 59 -6.68 -2.08 23.98
N GLU A 60 -6.66 -1.75 22.71
CA GLU A 60 -7.86 -1.62 21.89
C GLU A 60 -7.94 -2.76 20.88
N GLN A 61 -9.07 -3.44 20.89
CA GLN A 61 -9.40 -4.43 19.89
C GLN A 61 -10.12 -3.75 18.73
N GLY A 62 -9.39 -3.49 17.65
CA GLY A 62 -9.98 -2.94 16.43
C GLY A 62 -10.59 -4.03 15.55
N ALA A 63 -11.54 -3.65 14.69
CA ALA A 63 -12.20 -4.59 13.77
C ALA A 63 -11.22 -5.26 12.77
N GLN A 64 -10.14 -4.59 12.44
CA GLN A 64 -9.11 -5.10 11.52
C GLN A 64 -7.80 -5.44 12.22
N GLN A 65 -7.38 -4.63 13.19
CA GLN A 65 -6.11 -4.81 13.91
C GLN A 65 -6.22 -4.27 15.34
N ASN A 66 -5.54 -4.95 16.27
CA ASN A 66 -5.40 -4.48 17.64
C ASN A 66 -4.33 -3.40 17.74
N SER A 67 -4.48 -2.48 18.69
CA SER A 67 -3.48 -1.44 18.97
C SER A 67 -3.33 -1.21 20.46
N VAL A 68 -2.18 -0.65 20.87
CA VAL A 68 -1.98 -0.12 22.23
C VAL A 68 -1.97 1.38 22.14
N ARG A 69 -2.76 2.06 22.98
CA ARG A 69 -2.80 3.51 23.10
C ARG A 69 -2.32 3.96 24.46
N VAL A 70 -1.35 4.86 24.45
CA VAL A 70 -0.78 5.52 25.63
C VAL A 70 -1.28 6.95 25.65
N ARG A 71 -2.09 7.31 26.65
CA ARG A 71 -2.69 8.66 26.79
C ARG A 71 -1.89 9.52 27.75
N PHE A 72 -1.77 10.80 27.43
CA PHE A 72 -1.12 11.82 28.25
C PHE A 72 -2.11 12.92 28.63
N ALA A 73 -1.73 13.79 29.60
CA ALA A 73 -2.52 14.99 29.88
C ALA A 73 -2.46 15.99 28.71
N PRO A 74 -3.48 16.83 28.51
CA PRO A 74 -3.51 17.80 27.41
C PRO A 74 -2.29 18.74 27.36
N THR A 75 -1.63 18.96 28.48
CA THR A 75 -0.43 19.81 28.62
C THR A 75 0.88 19.09 28.32
N ASP A 76 0.87 17.76 28.21
CA ASP A 76 2.06 16.92 28.20
C ASP A 76 2.52 16.51 26.78
N GLY A 77 2.46 17.43 25.82
CA GLY A 77 2.91 17.19 24.45
C GLY A 77 4.39 16.79 24.33
N GLU A 78 5.25 17.31 25.23
CA GLU A 78 6.66 16.92 25.29
C GLU A 78 6.82 15.46 25.73
N LEU A 79 6.04 15.02 26.73
CA LEU A 79 6.04 13.62 27.16
C LEU A 79 5.54 12.68 26.07
N GLN A 80 4.57 13.12 25.28
CA GLN A 80 4.10 12.36 24.10
C GLN A 80 5.24 12.11 23.11
N LEU A 81 6.00 13.14 22.74
CA LEU A 81 7.12 13.03 21.80
C LEU A 81 8.22 12.11 22.34
N ARG A 82 8.61 12.34 23.61
CA ARG A 82 9.62 11.50 24.28
C ARG A 82 9.19 10.03 24.37
N SER A 83 7.91 9.80 24.64
CA SER A 83 7.36 8.45 24.71
C SER A 83 7.39 7.74 23.37
N ARG A 84 7.08 8.43 22.28
CA ARG A 84 7.22 7.89 20.92
C ARG A 84 8.64 7.38 20.69
N ASP A 85 9.64 8.20 20.97
CA ASP A 85 11.05 7.86 20.72
C ASP A 85 11.53 6.69 21.58
N VAL A 86 11.06 6.60 22.82
CA VAL A 86 11.35 5.48 23.74
C VAL A 86 10.71 4.19 23.23
N LEU A 87 9.42 4.25 22.85
CA LEU A 87 8.67 3.10 22.39
C LEU A 87 9.16 2.62 21.03
N GLU A 88 9.55 3.54 20.14
CA GLU A 88 10.11 3.20 18.83
C GLU A 88 11.40 2.40 18.98
N LYS A 89 12.28 2.78 19.90
CA LYS A 89 13.52 2.04 20.20
C LYS A 89 13.27 0.70 20.90
N ALA A 90 12.32 0.65 21.82
CA ALA A 90 12.03 -0.56 22.60
C ALA A 90 11.33 -1.65 21.75
N LEU A 91 10.45 -1.25 20.84
CA LEU A 91 9.64 -2.17 20.04
C LEU A 91 10.27 -2.51 18.68
N ASN A 92 11.16 -1.64 18.18
CA ASN A 92 11.83 -1.80 16.89
C ASN A 92 13.36 -1.78 17.09
N PRO A 93 13.96 -2.91 17.53
CA PRO A 93 15.43 -3.01 17.70
C PRO A 93 16.18 -2.76 16.38
N ASP A 94 15.59 -3.16 15.25
CA ASP A 94 16.13 -2.88 13.93
C ASP A 94 15.30 -1.74 13.26
N PRO A 95 15.89 -0.54 13.14
CA PRO A 95 15.20 0.59 12.47
C PRO A 95 14.97 0.38 10.97
N ALA A 96 15.74 -0.52 10.33
CA ALA A 96 15.60 -0.80 8.90
C ALA A 96 14.40 -1.71 8.61
N ASP A 97 13.97 -2.52 9.60
CA ASP A 97 12.86 -3.46 9.46
C ASP A 97 11.88 -3.38 10.67
N PRO A 98 11.18 -2.25 10.86
CA PRO A 98 10.34 -2.03 12.02
C PRO A 98 9.17 -3.01 12.09
N SER A 99 9.02 -3.66 13.23
CA SER A 99 7.93 -4.61 13.51
C SER A 99 6.64 -3.90 13.94
N TYR A 100 6.76 -2.74 14.56
CA TYR A 100 5.64 -1.93 15.04
C TYR A 100 5.71 -0.51 14.51
N ILE A 101 4.57 0.11 14.29
CA ILE A 101 4.43 1.53 13.97
C ILE A 101 4.03 2.27 15.23
N VAL A 102 4.86 3.21 15.65
CA VAL A 102 4.61 4.09 16.78
C VAL A 102 4.21 5.47 16.24
N ALA A 103 2.94 5.83 16.35
CA ALA A 103 2.39 7.07 15.81
C ALA A 103 1.89 8.00 16.89
N LEU A 104 2.06 9.33 16.67
CA LEU A 104 1.44 10.36 17.49
C LEU A 104 -0.04 10.47 17.10
N ASN A 105 -0.91 10.49 18.09
CA ASN A 105 -2.35 10.58 17.89
C ASN A 105 -2.99 11.54 18.90
N LEU A 106 -4.23 11.95 18.64
CA LEU A 106 -5.08 12.68 19.56
C LEU A 106 -6.31 11.81 19.86
N VAL A 107 -6.59 11.57 21.13
CA VAL A 107 -7.68 10.71 21.56
C VAL A 107 -8.72 11.53 22.33
N PRO A 108 -10.03 11.41 22.01
CA PRO A 108 -11.08 12.10 22.75
C PRO A 108 -11.08 11.73 24.23
N ASN A 109 -11.32 12.74 25.08
CA ASN A 109 -11.46 12.56 26.53
C ASN A 109 -12.89 12.20 26.95
N THR A 110 -13.68 11.66 26.04
CA THR A 110 -15.08 11.30 26.28
C THR A 110 -15.17 10.25 27.40
N PRO A 111 -16.00 10.50 28.44
CA PRO A 111 -16.23 9.53 29.51
C PRO A 111 -16.79 8.21 29.02
N THR A 112 -16.41 7.12 29.69
CA THR A 112 -16.77 5.75 29.30
C THR A 112 -18.28 5.50 29.23
N TRP A 113 -19.08 6.19 30.05
CA TRP A 113 -20.52 6.05 30.02
C TRP A 113 -21.17 6.59 28.74
N LEU A 114 -20.61 7.68 28.15
CA LEU A 114 -21.04 8.21 26.87
C LEU A 114 -20.64 7.27 25.73
N LEU A 115 -19.45 6.67 25.81
CA LEU A 115 -19.02 5.67 24.82
C LEU A 115 -19.91 4.42 24.82
N LYS A 116 -20.41 3.99 26.00
CA LYS A 116 -21.32 2.85 26.11
C LYS A 116 -22.67 3.04 25.40
N ILE A 117 -23.11 4.29 25.26
CA ILE A 117 -24.34 4.63 24.52
C ILE A 117 -24.04 5.07 23.07
N ASN A 118 -22.80 4.85 22.59
CA ASN A 118 -22.32 5.29 21.26
C ASN A 118 -22.44 6.80 21.03
N ALA A 119 -22.39 7.62 22.09
CA ALA A 119 -22.27 9.06 21.96
C ALA A 119 -20.80 9.41 21.71
N LEU A 120 -20.43 9.49 20.44
CA LEU A 120 -19.09 9.80 19.98
C LEU A 120 -18.95 11.31 19.74
N PRO A 121 -17.75 11.90 19.94
CA PRO A 121 -17.50 13.27 19.54
C PRO A 121 -17.59 13.41 18.03
N MET A 122 -17.94 14.60 17.56
CA MET A 122 -17.97 14.89 16.14
C MET A 122 -16.54 14.88 15.58
N TYR A 123 -16.34 14.12 14.51
CA TYR A 123 -15.06 14.11 13.81
C TYR A 123 -14.87 15.43 13.05
N LEU A 124 -13.86 16.18 13.44
CA LEU A 124 -13.52 17.45 12.81
C LEU A 124 -12.65 17.17 11.58
N GLY A 125 -13.03 17.74 10.45
CA GLY A 125 -12.26 17.67 9.22
C GLY A 125 -10.94 18.45 9.30
N LEU A 126 -10.19 18.38 8.20
CA LEU A 126 -8.86 18.99 8.05
C LEU A 126 -8.86 20.49 8.39
N ASP A 127 -9.92 21.22 8.00
CA ASP A 127 -10.04 22.67 8.17
C ASP A 127 -10.13 23.12 9.63
N LEU A 128 -10.68 22.26 10.50
CA LEU A 128 -10.91 22.56 11.92
C LEU A 128 -9.88 21.91 12.84
N ARG A 129 -9.35 20.76 12.46
CA ARG A 129 -8.41 19.97 13.26
C ARG A 129 -6.96 20.17 12.82
N GLY A 130 -6.75 20.73 11.60
CA GLY A 130 -5.46 20.70 10.95
C GLY A 130 -5.09 19.29 10.47
N GLY A 131 -3.92 19.11 9.92
CA GLY A 131 -3.44 17.83 9.43
C GLY A 131 -2.80 17.95 8.05
N VAL A 132 -2.81 16.86 7.29
CA VAL A 132 -2.12 16.79 6.01
C VAL A 132 -3.07 16.45 4.87
N HIS A 133 -2.91 17.14 3.76
CA HIS A 133 -3.59 16.87 2.50
C HIS A 133 -2.58 16.44 1.45
N PHE A 134 -2.71 15.23 0.95
CA PHE A 134 -1.92 14.72 -0.17
C PHE A 134 -2.77 14.63 -1.42
N LEU A 135 -2.20 15.04 -2.54
CA LEU A 135 -2.69 14.75 -3.87
C LEU A 135 -1.69 13.80 -4.55
N LEU A 136 -2.10 12.56 -4.75
CA LEU A 136 -1.29 11.51 -5.33
C LEU A 136 -1.74 11.28 -6.77
N ALA A 137 -0.80 11.18 -7.71
CA ALA A 137 -1.06 10.77 -9.08
C ALA A 137 -0.70 9.28 -9.24
N VAL A 138 -1.58 8.52 -9.87
CA VAL A 138 -1.31 7.13 -10.24
C VAL A 138 -0.56 7.11 -11.56
N ASP A 139 0.56 6.39 -11.62
CA ASP A 139 1.30 6.21 -12.88
C ASP A 139 0.54 5.26 -13.81
N MET A 140 -0.40 5.82 -14.54
CA MET A 140 -1.22 5.10 -15.51
C MET A 140 -0.40 4.50 -16.65
N LYS A 141 0.70 5.17 -17.03
CA LYS A 141 1.60 4.68 -18.07
C LYS A 141 2.29 3.39 -17.64
N ALA A 142 2.79 3.35 -16.41
CA ALA A 142 3.39 2.13 -15.84
C ALA A 142 2.36 0.99 -15.74
N ALA A 143 1.11 1.28 -15.35
CA ALA A 143 0.04 0.29 -15.28
C ALA A 143 -0.28 -0.32 -16.66
N VAL A 144 -0.40 0.51 -17.70
CA VAL A 144 -0.61 0.08 -19.09
C VAL A 144 0.58 -0.73 -19.59
N THR A 145 1.80 -0.28 -19.34
CA THR A 145 3.03 -0.98 -19.72
C THR A 145 3.07 -2.40 -19.13
N LYS A 146 2.81 -2.55 -17.83
CA LYS A 146 2.76 -3.88 -17.18
C LYS A 146 1.68 -4.78 -17.78
N ARG A 147 0.51 -4.25 -18.14
CA ARG A 147 -0.55 -5.04 -18.79
C ARG A 147 -0.13 -5.52 -20.16
N ILE A 148 0.55 -4.68 -20.96
CA ILE A 148 1.07 -5.07 -22.28
C ILE A 148 2.18 -6.14 -22.14
N GLU A 149 3.04 -6.02 -21.14
CA GLU A 149 4.07 -7.04 -20.86
C GLU A 149 3.43 -8.38 -20.49
N ALA A 150 2.41 -8.39 -19.64
CA ALA A 150 1.64 -9.61 -19.34
C ALA A 150 0.98 -10.18 -20.60
N ALA A 151 0.34 -9.34 -21.40
CA ALA A 151 -0.28 -9.74 -22.68
C ALA A 151 0.76 -10.34 -23.67
N THR A 152 2.01 -9.87 -23.64
CA THR A 152 3.10 -10.45 -24.42
C THR A 152 3.33 -11.93 -24.08
N GLY A 153 3.32 -12.26 -22.79
CA GLY A 153 3.42 -13.64 -22.31
C GLY A 153 2.23 -14.50 -22.72
N GLU A 154 1.01 -13.95 -22.58
CA GLU A 154 -0.23 -14.62 -22.98
C GLU A 154 -0.25 -14.91 -24.48
N VAL A 155 0.09 -13.93 -25.31
CA VAL A 155 0.18 -14.09 -26.79
C VAL A 155 1.21 -15.17 -27.16
N ARG A 156 2.38 -15.16 -26.54
CA ARG A 156 3.41 -16.18 -26.78
C ARG A 156 2.91 -17.58 -26.43
N THR A 157 2.22 -17.73 -25.33
CA THR A 157 1.64 -19.00 -24.90
C THR A 157 0.55 -19.46 -25.88
N LEU A 158 -0.37 -18.58 -26.27
CA LEU A 158 -1.42 -18.90 -27.23
C LEU A 158 -0.87 -19.37 -28.58
N LEU A 159 0.10 -18.66 -29.15
CA LEU A 159 0.71 -19.04 -30.41
C LEU A 159 1.42 -20.40 -30.31
N ARG A 160 2.11 -20.67 -29.21
CA ARG A 160 2.76 -21.96 -28.95
C ARG A 160 1.75 -23.09 -28.82
N ASP A 161 0.67 -22.90 -28.08
CA ASP A 161 -0.35 -23.92 -27.84
C ASP A 161 -1.09 -24.28 -29.14
N HIS A 162 -1.28 -23.33 -30.03
CA HIS A 162 -1.84 -23.54 -31.37
C HIS A 162 -0.78 -23.92 -32.42
N LYS A 163 0.49 -24.14 -32.02
CA LYS A 163 1.62 -24.54 -32.90
C LYS A 163 1.89 -23.58 -34.06
N ILE A 164 1.56 -22.29 -33.85
CA ILE A 164 1.81 -21.23 -34.84
C ILE A 164 3.23 -20.68 -34.62
N ARG A 165 4.02 -20.68 -35.71
CA ARG A 165 5.42 -20.22 -35.64
C ARG A 165 5.50 -18.71 -35.88
N HIS A 166 6.16 -18.01 -34.98
CA HIS A 166 6.47 -16.57 -35.12
C HIS A 166 7.98 -16.35 -35.25
N ALA A 167 8.40 -15.24 -35.89
CA ALA A 167 9.80 -14.85 -36.02
C ALA A 167 10.27 -14.03 -34.79
N GLY A 168 9.35 -13.34 -34.11
CA GLY A 168 9.63 -12.57 -32.91
C GLY A 168 8.37 -11.90 -32.36
N ILE A 169 8.38 -11.60 -31.07
CA ILE A 169 7.35 -10.80 -30.39
C ILE A 169 8.11 -9.72 -29.62
N VAL A 170 7.91 -8.46 -30.01
CA VAL A 170 8.63 -7.31 -29.45
C VAL A 170 7.63 -6.25 -29.02
N ARG A 171 7.85 -5.66 -27.86
CA ARG A 171 7.09 -4.50 -27.41
C ARG A 171 7.77 -3.22 -27.90
N VAL A 172 7.02 -2.38 -28.56
CA VAL A 172 7.46 -1.06 -29.02
C VAL A 172 6.53 0.02 -28.42
N GLY A 173 6.97 0.66 -27.37
CA GLY A 173 6.12 1.59 -26.61
C GLY A 173 4.89 0.90 -26.01
N ASP A 174 3.71 1.38 -26.40
CA ASP A 174 2.40 0.84 -25.96
C ASP A 174 1.80 -0.14 -26.97
N THR A 175 2.61 -0.67 -27.87
CA THR A 175 2.20 -1.62 -28.90
C THR A 175 3.03 -2.91 -28.82
N LEU A 176 2.43 -4.02 -29.24
CA LEU A 176 3.09 -5.29 -29.38
C LEU A 176 3.19 -5.64 -30.87
N GLU A 177 4.40 -5.85 -31.34
CA GLU A 177 4.69 -6.25 -32.73
C GLU A 177 5.04 -7.72 -32.77
N ILE A 178 4.29 -8.46 -33.59
CA ILE A 178 4.46 -9.91 -33.78
C ILE A 178 4.84 -10.14 -35.24
N SER A 179 6.06 -10.63 -35.45
CA SER A 179 6.60 -10.90 -36.81
C SER A 179 6.43 -12.37 -37.17
N PHE A 180 6.09 -12.62 -38.43
CA PHE A 180 5.93 -13.96 -39.00
C PHE A 180 6.86 -14.15 -40.22
N ARG A 181 7.10 -15.41 -40.60
CA ARG A 181 7.93 -15.75 -41.73
C ARG A 181 7.14 -15.90 -43.03
N ASN A 182 5.86 -16.16 -42.92
CA ASN A 182 4.94 -16.37 -44.06
C ASN A 182 3.54 -15.85 -43.71
N GLU A 183 2.74 -15.63 -44.72
CA GLU A 183 1.38 -15.13 -44.60
C GLU A 183 0.43 -16.14 -43.95
N GLN A 184 0.64 -17.43 -44.16
CA GLN A 184 -0.22 -18.49 -43.63
C GLN A 184 -0.17 -18.53 -42.09
N ASP A 185 1.03 -18.42 -41.49
CA ASP A 185 1.19 -18.33 -40.03
C ASP A 185 0.58 -17.02 -39.47
N LEU A 186 0.70 -15.91 -40.21
CA LEU A 186 0.09 -14.64 -39.84
C LEU A 186 -1.44 -14.72 -39.79
N GLU A 187 -2.08 -15.31 -40.84
CA GLU A 187 -3.53 -15.46 -40.88
C GLU A 187 -4.03 -16.39 -39.76
N ALA A 188 -3.39 -17.54 -39.57
CA ALA A 188 -3.72 -18.45 -38.48
C ALA A 188 -3.57 -17.75 -37.09
N ALA A 189 -2.53 -16.96 -36.92
CA ALA A 189 -2.32 -16.19 -35.69
C ALA A 189 -3.42 -15.13 -35.49
N MET A 190 -3.79 -14.42 -36.55
CA MET A 190 -4.81 -13.38 -36.49
C MET A 190 -6.16 -13.96 -36.02
N ASP A 191 -6.56 -15.10 -36.54
CA ASP A 191 -7.80 -15.78 -36.18
C ASP A 191 -7.82 -16.21 -34.71
N VAL A 192 -6.72 -16.82 -34.24
CA VAL A 192 -6.59 -17.26 -32.84
C VAL A 192 -6.56 -16.06 -31.90
N LEU A 193 -5.77 -15.05 -32.21
CA LEU A 193 -5.58 -13.89 -31.35
C LEU A 193 -6.87 -13.06 -31.24
N ARG A 194 -7.59 -12.81 -32.32
CA ARG A 194 -8.86 -12.08 -32.29
C ARG A 194 -9.94 -12.77 -31.47
N ASN A 195 -9.96 -14.09 -31.48
CA ASN A 195 -10.97 -14.87 -30.76
C ASN A 195 -10.65 -15.06 -29.27
N ARG A 196 -9.37 -15.01 -28.87
CA ARG A 196 -8.92 -15.34 -27.53
C ARG A 196 -8.42 -14.14 -26.71
N GLN A 197 -7.97 -13.07 -27.37
CA GLN A 197 -7.41 -11.88 -26.74
C GLN A 197 -8.30 -10.65 -27.03
N THR A 198 -9.36 -10.49 -26.25
CA THR A 198 -10.33 -9.39 -26.39
C THR A 198 -9.80 -8.04 -25.88
N ASP A 199 -8.74 -8.05 -25.07
CA ASP A 199 -8.12 -6.86 -24.53
C ASP A 199 -7.26 -6.12 -25.55
N LEU A 200 -6.88 -6.81 -26.64
CA LEU A 200 -6.04 -6.27 -27.70
C LEU A 200 -6.81 -6.13 -29.00
N THR A 201 -6.48 -5.09 -29.75
CA THR A 201 -6.93 -4.87 -31.12
C THR A 201 -5.77 -5.18 -32.05
N PHE A 202 -5.98 -6.04 -33.04
CA PHE A 202 -4.96 -6.53 -33.95
C PHE A 202 -5.13 -5.94 -35.34
N ALA A 203 -4.05 -5.37 -35.88
CA ALA A 203 -3.96 -4.86 -37.24
C ALA A 203 -2.83 -5.58 -37.99
N LYS A 204 -3.09 -5.95 -39.24
CA LYS A 204 -2.03 -6.44 -40.13
C LYS A 204 -1.21 -5.24 -40.62
N GLU A 205 0.07 -5.39 -40.61
CA GLU A 205 1.00 -4.44 -41.19
C GLU A 205 1.92 -5.15 -42.18
N ASP A 206 1.90 -4.68 -43.41
CA ASP A 206 2.83 -5.12 -44.44
C ASP A 206 3.83 -3.97 -44.67
N GLN A 207 4.95 -4.07 -43.99
CA GLN A 207 6.06 -3.14 -44.21
C GLN A 207 7.18 -3.86 -44.97
N ASN A 208 7.34 -3.54 -46.25
CA ASN A 208 8.43 -4.06 -47.09
C ASN A 208 8.51 -5.60 -47.20
N GLY A 209 7.36 -6.27 -47.33
CA GLY A 209 7.32 -7.74 -47.43
C GLY A 209 7.55 -8.47 -46.10
N LYS A 210 7.43 -7.79 -44.97
CA LYS A 210 7.44 -8.39 -43.66
C LYS A 210 6.02 -8.62 -43.15
N PHE A 211 5.69 -9.88 -42.93
CA PHE A 211 4.41 -10.28 -42.36
C PHE A 211 4.37 -9.97 -40.87
N MET A 212 3.63 -8.93 -40.48
CA MET A 212 3.60 -8.45 -39.10
C MET A 212 2.17 -8.17 -38.61
N ILE A 213 1.90 -8.50 -37.37
CA ILE A 213 0.68 -8.09 -36.64
C ILE A 213 1.10 -7.06 -35.60
N ARG A 214 0.45 -5.89 -35.65
CA ARG A 214 0.53 -4.88 -34.59
C ARG A 214 -0.69 -5.05 -33.68
N ALA A 215 -0.43 -5.25 -32.40
CA ALA A 215 -1.45 -5.30 -31.36
C ALA A 215 -1.38 -4.08 -30.48
N THR A 216 -2.52 -3.44 -30.27
CA THR A 216 -2.70 -2.28 -29.37
C THR A 216 -3.77 -2.61 -28.35
N MET A 217 -3.68 -2.03 -27.16
CA MET A 217 -4.70 -2.22 -26.15
C MET A 217 -6.03 -1.60 -26.63
N SER A 218 -7.13 -2.33 -26.47
CA SER A 218 -8.47 -1.82 -26.79
C SER A 218 -8.85 -0.68 -25.81
N GLN A 219 -9.69 0.25 -26.27
CA GLN A 219 -10.15 1.39 -25.44
C GLN A 219 -10.81 0.92 -24.15
N LYS A 220 -11.57 -0.17 -24.22
CA LYS A 220 -12.21 -0.79 -23.07
C LYS A 220 -11.16 -1.34 -22.09
N ALA A 221 -10.20 -2.14 -22.58
CA ALA A 221 -9.15 -2.71 -21.75
C ALA A 221 -8.29 -1.62 -21.07
N MET A 222 -8.01 -0.52 -21.80
CA MET A 222 -7.30 0.62 -21.23
C MET A 222 -8.08 1.26 -20.07
N SER A 223 -9.37 1.48 -20.24
CA SER A 223 -10.25 2.00 -19.17
C SER A 223 -10.33 1.03 -17.98
N ASP A 224 -10.43 -0.26 -18.25
CA ASP A 224 -10.49 -1.29 -17.19
C ASP A 224 -9.18 -1.34 -16.39
N VAL A 225 -8.02 -1.27 -17.04
CA VAL A 225 -6.70 -1.20 -16.41
C VAL A 225 -6.57 0.05 -15.54
N GLN A 226 -6.99 1.22 -16.05
CA GLN A 226 -6.97 2.47 -15.29
C GLN A 226 -7.85 2.39 -14.05
N SER A 227 -9.09 1.92 -14.20
CA SER A 227 -10.04 1.76 -13.10
C SER A 227 -9.53 0.77 -12.05
N TYR A 228 -8.94 -0.34 -12.50
CA TYR A 228 -8.35 -1.34 -11.62
C TYR A 228 -7.14 -0.77 -10.85
N ALA A 229 -6.24 -0.08 -11.54
CA ALA A 229 -5.07 0.53 -10.91
C ALA A 229 -5.48 1.55 -9.84
N LEU A 230 -6.48 2.39 -10.11
CA LEU A 230 -7.01 3.34 -9.12
C LEU A 230 -7.59 2.62 -7.90
N LYS A 231 -8.48 1.65 -8.11
CA LYS A 231 -9.09 0.88 -7.01
C LYS A 231 -8.03 0.19 -6.15
N GLN A 232 -7.04 -0.42 -6.78
CA GLN A 232 -5.95 -1.09 -6.09
C GLN A 232 -5.10 -0.12 -5.25
N ASN A 233 -4.78 1.07 -5.82
CA ASN A 233 -4.03 2.09 -5.10
C ASN A 233 -4.83 2.65 -3.92
N VAL A 234 -6.14 2.92 -4.09
CA VAL A 234 -7.03 3.35 -3.00
C VAL A 234 -7.05 2.31 -1.88
N ALA A 235 -7.23 1.03 -2.20
CA ALA A 235 -7.20 -0.05 -1.20
C ALA A 235 -5.86 -0.13 -0.46
N THR A 236 -4.75 0.00 -1.19
CA THR A 236 -3.41 0.01 -0.60
C THR A 236 -3.21 1.21 0.33
N LEU A 237 -3.67 2.40 -0.08
CA LEU A 237 -3.60 3.61 0.74
C LEU A 237 -4.46 3.48 2.00
N HIS A 238 -5.67 2.91 1.92
CA HIS A 238 -6.48 2.62 3.09
C HIS A 238 -5.74 1.74 4.11
N ASN A 239 -5.12 0.65 3.66
CA ASN A 239 -4.39 -0.24 4.54
C ASN A 239 -3.22 0.48 5.22
N ARG A 240 -2.44 1.27 4.49
CA ARG A 240 -1.30 2.03 5.03
C ARG A 240 -1.72 3.11 6.02
N ILE A 241 -2.83 3.77 5.75
CA ILE A 241 -3.34 4.85 6.64
C ILE A 241 -3.91 4.24 7.92
N ASN A 242 -4.52 3.06 7.86
CA ASN A 242 -4.95 2.34 9.04
C ASN A 242 -3.76 1.99 9.96
N GLU A 243 -2.58 1.71 9.39
CA GLU A 243 -1.35 1.50 10.16
C GLU A 243 -0.90 2.77 10.91
N LEU A 244 -1.19 3.96 10.37
CA LEU A 244 -0.93 5.24 11.03
C LEU A 244 -1.87 5.52 12.21
N GLY A 245 -2.97 4.77 12.32
CA GLY A 245 -3.97 4.97 13.37
C GLY A 245 -4.73 6.28 13.27
N VAL A 246 -4.78 6.90 12.09
CA VAL A 246 -5.51 8.15 11.85
C VAL A 246 -7.00 7.88 11.93
N ALA A 247 -7.70 8.66 12.74
CA ALA A 247 -9.15 8.61 12.82
C ALA A 247 -9.78 9.30 11.59
N GLU A 248 -10.75 8.62 10.95
CA GLU A 248 -11.55 9.14 9.85
C GLU A 248 -10.72 9.77 8.70
N PRO A 249 -9.78 9.04 8.09
CA PRO A 249 -9.06 9.53 6.92
C PRO A 249 -10.02 9.62 5.73
N VAL A 250 -9.91 10.67 4.93
CA VAL A 250 -10.64 10.78 3.68
C VAL A 250 -9.73 10.34 2.53
N ILE A 251 -10.12 9.29 1.84
CA ILE A 251 -9.42 8.81 0.65
C ILE A 251 -10.44 8.78 -0.48
N ALA A 252 -10.27 9.64 -1.46
CA ALA A 252 -11.20 9.79 -2.56
C ALA A 252 -10.48 9.90 -3.90
N GLN A 253 -11.07 9.31 -4.91
CA GLN A 253 -10.65 9.52 -6.29
C GLN A 253 -10.96 10.94 -6.73
N GLN A 254 -10.01 11.62 -7.36
CA GLN A 254 -10.19 12.92 -7.99
C GLN A 254 -9.78 12.88 -9.46
N GLY A 255 -10.76 12.91 -10.35
CA GLY A 255 -10.52 12.79 -11.79
C GLY A 255 -10.16 11.36 -12.21
N ALA A 256 -9.41 11.22 -13.31
CA ALA A 256 -9.13 9.94 -13.94
C ALA A 256 -7.90 9.21 -13.35
N ASP A 257 -6.97 9.95 -12.74
CA ASP A 257 -5.64 9.45 -12.40
C ASP A 257 -5.14 9.89 -11.02
N ARG A 258 -5.96 10.64 -10.24
CA ARG A 258 -5.52 11.20 -8.96
C ARG A 258 -6.34 10.66 -7.80
N ILE A 259 -5.67 10.60 -6.64
CA ILE A 259 -6.26 10.20 -5.36
C ILE A 259 -5.94 11.31 -4.35
N VAL A 260 -6.98 11.83 -3.72
CA VAL A 260 -6.88 12.75 -2.59
C VAL A 260 -6.83 11.93 -1.31
N VAL A 261 -5.88 12.25 -0.45
CA VAL A 261 -5.74 11.68 0.90
C VAL A 261 -5.69 12.82 1.90
N GLN A 262 -6.68 12.86 2.80
CA GLN A 262 -6.73 13.82 3.90
C GLN A 262 -6.58 13.07 5.22
N LEU A 263 -5.64 13.51 6.02
CA LEU A 263 -5.29 12.90 7.30
C LEU A 263 -5.46 13.95 8.41
N PRO A 264 -6.68 14.08 8.98
CA PRO A 264 -6.94 15.04 10.05
C PRO A 264 -6.13 14.68 11.30
N GLY A 265 -5.58 15.70 11.99
CA GLY A 265 -4.86 15.55 13.25
C GLY A 265 -3.46 14.93 13.15
N VAL A 266 -2.97 14.64 11.96
CA VAL A 266 -1.59 14.14 11.77
C VAL A 266 -0.61 15.27 11.99
N GLN A 267 0.29 15.10 12.96
CA GLN A 267 1.32 16.08 13.32
C GLN A 267 2.65 15.80 12.60
N ASP A 268 2.99 14.54 12.38
CA ASP A 268 4.22 14.12 11.70
C ASP A 268 3.98 13.89 10.20
N THR A 269 4.12 14.97 9.43
CA THR A 269 3.94 14.95 7.97
C THR A 269 5.01 14.15 7.25
N ALA A 270 6.25 14.10 7.79
CA ALA A 270 7.37 13.39 7.18
C ALA A 270 7.14 11.89 7.27
N LYS A 271 6.73 11.39 8.44
CA LYS A 271 6.40 9.97 8.66
C LYS A 271 5.20 9.53 7.81
N ALA A 272 4.15 10.37 7.73
CA ALA A 272 3.00 10.11 6.88
C ALA A 272 3.40 9.99 5.40
N LYS A 273 4.24 10.91 4.90
CA LYS A 273 4.78 10.87 3.53
C LYS A 273 5.61 9.60 3.28
N ASP A 274 6.47 9.21 4.23
CA ASP A 274 7.30 8.00 4.10
C ASP A 274 6.42 6.75 4.00
N ILE A 275 5.45 6.59 4.90
CA ILE A 275 4.56 5.41 4.90
C ILE A 275 3.71 5.35 3.62
N LEU A 276 3.15 6.47 3.17
CA LEU A 276 2.37 6.52 1.93
C LEU A 276 3.23 6.31 0.69
N GLY A 277 4.48 6.79 0.71
CA GLY A 277 5.40 6.73 -0.42
C GLY A 277 6.12 5.39 -0.60
N ARG A 278 6.07 4.48 0.37
CA ARG A 278 6.70 3.17 0.24
C ARG A 278 6.06 2.38 -0.89
N THR A 279 6.85 2.06 -1.90
CA THR A 279 6.44 1.16 -2.97
C THR A 279 7.07 -0.20 -2.72
N ALA A 280 6.29 -1.17 -2.28
CA ALA A 280 6.73 -2.56 -2.21
C ALA A 280 6.03 -3.35 -3.33
N THR A 281 6.80 -3.91 -4.23
CA THR A 281 6.31 -4.85 -5.25
C THR A 281 6.75 -6.25 -4.84
N LEU A 282 5.80 -7.18 -4.75
CA LEU A 282 6.14 -8.57 -4.58
C LEU A 282 6.54 -9.13 -5.95
N GLU A 283 7.80 -9.50 -6.07
CA GLU A 283 8.30 -10.22 -7.24
C GLU A 283 8.69 -11.63 -6.81
N VAL A 284 8.22 -12.61 -7.56
CA VAL A 284 8.63 -14.01 -7.39
C VAL A 284 9.65 -14.32 -8.47
N ARG A 285 10.88 -14.57 -8.07
CA ARG A 285 11.97 -14.89 -8.98
C ARG A 285 12.60 -16.24 -8.58
N MET A 286 13.15 -16.93 -9.56
CA MET A 286 13.90 -18.14 -9.28
C MET A 286 15.31 -17.78 -8.78
N VAL A 287 15.75 -18.47 -7.74
CA VAL A 287 17.13 -18.35 -7.25
C VAL A 287 18.01 -19.26 -8.08
N ASP A 288 19.13 -18.75 -8.56
CA ASP A 288 20.19 -19.55 -9.19
C ASP A 288 21.18 -20.00 -8.13
N ASP A 289 21.04 -21.24 -7.67
CA ASP A 289 21.90 -21.90 -6.71
C ASP A 289 22.86 -22.91 -7.37
N SER A 290 23.05 -22.79 -8.69
CA SER A 290 23.99 -23.65 -9.42
C SER A 290 25.43 -23.48 -8.90
N PRO A 291 26.21 -24.57 -8.85
CA PRO A 291 27.61 -24.48 -8.36
C PRO A 291 28.46 -23.47 -9.14
N GLU A 292 28.20 -23.33 -10.45
CA GLU A 292 28.87 -22.39 -11.35
C GLU A 292 28.54 -20.93 -10.98
N ALA A 293 27.28 -20.65 -10.72
CA ALA A 293 26.80 -19.32 -10.36
C ALA A 293 27.34 -18.90 -8.98
N LEU A 294 27.34 -19.81 -8.02
CA LEU A 294 27.89 -19.57 -6.67
C LEU A 294 29.40 -19.37 -6.69
N ALA A 295 30.13 -20.12 -7.57
CA ALA A 295 31.57 -19.92 -7.74
C ALA A 295 31.90 -18.53 -8.32
N GLN A 296 31.11 -18.04 -9.29
CA GLN A 296 31.27 -16.70 -9.85
C GLN A 296 30.93 -15.62 -8.82
N LEU A 297 29.86 -15.82 -8.02
CA LEU A 297 29.48 -14.91 -6.94
C LEU A 297 30.61 -14.79 -5.89
N SER A 298 31.25 -15.90 -5.52
CA SER A 298 32.38 -15.91 -4.57
C SER A 298 33.60 -15.15 -5.10
N GLN A 299 33.74 -15.05 -6.44
CA GLN A 299 34.78 -14.26 -7.12
C GLN A 299 34.36 -12.79 -7.34
N GLY A 300 33.17 -12.40 -6.85
CA GLY A 300 32.62 -11.05 -6.99
C GLY A 300 32.01 -10.75 -8.35
N THR A 301 31.82 -11.77 -9.20
CA THR A 301 31.23 -11.63 -10.54
C THR A 301 29.78 -12.10 -10.53
N VAL A 302 28.90 -11.36 -11.20
CA VAL A 302 27.49 -11.74 -11.36
C VAL A 302 27.32 -12.41 -12.72
N PRO A 303 26.77 -13.65 -12.79
CA PRO A 303 26.53 -14.34 -14.04
C PRO A 303 25.59 -13.58 -14.96
N PHE A 304 25.74 -13.76 -16.28
CA PHE A 304 24.85 -13.12 -17.24
C PHE A 304 23.41 -13.63 -17.09
N GLY A 305 22.46 -12.69 -16.97
CA GLY A 305 21.03 -13.00 -16.81
C GLY A 305 20.58 -13.16 -15.37
N THR A 306 21.47 -12.97 -14.41
CA THR A 306 21.15 -12.96 -12.97
C THR A 306 21.39 -11.59 -12.35
N GLU A 307 20.71 -11.32 -11.23
CA GLU A 307 20.91 -10.12 -10.41
C GLU A 307 21.29 -10.53 -8.98
N ARG A 308 22.16 -9.74 -8.34
CA ARG A 308 22.60 -9.98 -6.97
C ARG A 308 21.66 -9.27 -5.99
N PHE A 309 21.08 -10.04 -5.08
CA PHE A 309 20.28 -9.56 -3.95
C PHE A 309 20.87 -10.02 -2.63
N LYS A 310 20.44 -9.41 -1.53
CA LYS A 310 20.73 -9.88 -0.19
C LYS A 310 19.48 -10.51 0.42
N ASP A 311 19.67 -11.69 1.01
CA ASP A 311 18.62 -12.34 1.78
C ASP A 311 18.41 -11.63 3.15
N ARG A 312 17.47 -12.14 3.94
CA ARG A 312 17.12 -11.59 5.25
C ARG A 312 18.27 -11.69 6.27
N GLU A 313 19.21 -12.59 6.05
CA GLU A 313 20.40 -12.84 6.88
C GLU A 313 21.63 -12.08 6.37
N GLY A 314 21.46 -11.27 5.31
CA GLY A 314 22.51 -10.44 4.71
C GLY A 314 23.43 -11.22 3.75
N ARG A 315 23.10 -12.48 3.42
CA ARG A 315 23.88 -13.28 2.47
C ARG A 315 23.50 -12.89 1.04
N ASP A 316 24.49 -12.92 0.17
CA ASP A 316 24.26 -12.67 -1.25
C ASP A 316 23.55 -13.86 -1.91
N ILE A 317 22.50 -13.60 -2.64
CA ILE A 317 21.76 -14.55 -3.47
C ILE A 317 21.70 -14.05 -4.91
N LEU A 318 21.69 -14.98 -5.86
CA LEU A 318 21.51 -14.70 -7.29
C LEU A 318 20.09 -15.04 -7.69
N VAL A 319 19.43 -14.13 -8.44
CA VAL A 319 18.03 -14.26 -8.82
C VAL A 319 17.84 -13.92 -10.29
#